data_776c2ea0fd01f4fffe1aa4f11f2d4e27
#
_entry.id   776c2ea0fd01f4fffe1aa4f11f2d4e27
#
_cell.length_a   1.000
_cell.length_b   1.000
_cell.length_c   1.000
_cell.angle_alpha   90.00
_cell.angle_beta   90.00
_cell.angle_gamma   90.00
#
_symmetry.space_group_name_H-M   'P 1'
#
loop_
_entity.id
_entity.type
_entity.pdbx_description
1 polymer ?
#
loop_
_entity_poly.entity_id
_entity_poly.type
_entity_poly.pdbx_seq_one_letter_code
_entity_poly.pdbx_strand_id
1 'polypeptide(L)'
;STMATLYNYDYYPRHMEQLEGWVKDNDYVEYLIPIPEKVPDKLVKLATMIEQRYNLHAKKVTPKDIRNGYARKLFEIINATYGDLYGFVTLTDHQIDQYVKMFLPAVDFDLVTVIVDGNNDDRIIGIAITIPSLAKALKKCHRGRLFPFGWWHVLRAVKFGKTEGVDLLLIGVLPE
;
A
#
# COMPACT_ATOMS: atom_id res chain seq x y z
N SER A 1 10.85 -0.91 -10.89
CA SER A 1 9.44 -0.50 -10.78
C SER A 1 8.60 -1.65 -10.29
N THR A 2 7.66 -1.38 -9.44
CA THR A 2 6.64 -2.32 -8.96
C THR A 2 5.45 -2.36 -9.91
N MET A 3 4.51 -3.29 -9.68
CA MET A 3 3.26 -3.32 -10.44
C MET A 3 2.37 -2.08 -10.14
N ALA A 4 2.52 -1.49 -8.96
CA ALA A 4 1.72 -0.37 -8.52
C ALA A 4 2.17 0.98 -9.11
N THR A 5 3.39 1.07 -9.62
CA THR A 5 3.96 2.30 -10.18
C THR A 5 4.07 2.21 -11.70
N LEU A 6 3.65 3.28 -12.37
CA LEU A 6 3.80 3.40 -13.81
C LEU A 6 5.28 3.58 -14.16
N TYR A 7 5.75 2.78 -15.12
CA TYR A 7 7.10 2.94 -15.65
C TYR A 7 7.11 4.04 -16.71
N ASN A 8 7.96 5.03 -16.51
CA ASN A 8 8.23 6.07 -17.49
C ASN A 8 9.57 5.80 -18.16
N TYR A 9 9.60 5.82 -19.47
CA TYR A 9 10.84 5.67 -20.24
C TYR A 9 11.69 6.93 -20.14
N ASP A 10 13.01 6.77 -20.16
CA ASP A 10 13.99 7.86 -20.01
C ASP A 10 13.88 8.95 -21.09
N TYR A 11 13.22 8.65 -22.21
CA TYR A 11 13.01 9.64 -23.26
C TYR A 11 11.88 10.64 -22.93
N TYR A 12 10.93 10.30 -22.06
CA TYR A 12 9.83 11.22 -21.69
C TYR A 12 10.36 12.54 -21.13
N PRO A 13 11.19 12.56 -20.08
CA PRO A 13 11.76 13.81 -19.57
C PRO A 13 12.48 14.62 -20.66
N ARG A 14 13.31 13.96 -21.47
CA ARG A 14 14.07 14.63 -22.55
C ARG A 14 13.16 15.27 -23.60
N HIS A 15 12.01 14.65 -23.90
CA HIS A 15 11.04 15.25 -24.82
C HIS A 15 10.30 16.41 -24.18
N MET A 16 9.94 16.29 -22.88
CA MET A 16 9.25 17.34 -22.15
C MET A 16 10.12 18.60 -22.01
N GLU A 17 11.41 18.42 -21.73
CA GLU A 17 12.40 19.52 -21.61
C GLU A 17 12.58 20.32 -22.92
N GLN A 18 12.22 19.73 -24.08
CA GLN A 18 12.27 20.42 -25.38
C GLN A 18 11.02 21.27 -25.66
N LEU A 19 9.97 21.14 -24.86
CA LEU A 19 8.74 21.91 -25.03
C LEU A 19 8.85 23.26 -24.34
N GLU A 20 8.59 24.32 -25.07
CA GLU A 20 8.60 25.68 -24.52
C GLU A 20 7.54 25.83 -23.40
N GLY A 21 7.96 26.43 -22.28
CA GLY A 21 7.08 26.66 -21.14
C GLY A 21 6.93 25.46 -20.18
N TRP A 22 7.54 24.31 -20.49
CA TRP A 22 7.56 23.18 -19.57
C TRP A 22 8.72 23.27 -18.60
N VAL A 23 8.40 23.07 -17.32
CA VAL A 23 9.40 22.99 -16.25
C VAL A 23 9.13 21.73 -15.43
N LYS A 24 10.20 21.13 -14.91
CA LYS A 24 10.08 20.01 -13.98
C LYS A 24 9.48 20.51 -12.68
N ASP A 25 8.41 19.88 -12.22
CA ASP A 25 7.68 20.25 -11.02
C ASP A 25 8.11 19.38 -9.84
N ASN A 26 7.90 18.06 -9.92
CA ASN A 26 8.22 17.16 -8.82
C ASN A 26 8.75 15.80 -9.30
N ASP A 27 9.46 15.11 -8.39
CA ASP A 27 9.91 13.73 -8.58
C ASP A 27 9.28 12.82 -7.54
N TYR A 28 8.87 11.63 -7.99
CA TYR A 28 8.54 10.53 -7.11
C TYR A 28 9.68 9.53 -7.07
N VAL A 29 10.06 9.11 -5.87
CA VAL A 29 11.13 8.14 -5.67
C VAL A 29 10.58 6.84 -5.06
N GLU A 30 11.15 5.74 -5.48
CA GLU A 30 10.83 4.40 -4.97
C GLU A 30 12.04 3.86 -4.20
N TYR A 31 11.81 3.42 -2.97
CA TYR A 31 12.85 2.87 -2.11
C TYR A 31 12.74 1.35 -2.01
N LEU A 32 13.85 0.66 -2.18
CA LEU A 32 13.98 -0.75 -1.84
C LEU A 32 14.55 -0.85 -0.42
N ILE A 33 13.74 -1.37 0.50
CA ILE A 33 14.14 -1.55 1.89
C ILE A 33 14.41 -3.04 2.13
N PRO A 34 15.67 -3.44 2.42
CA PRO A 34 15.95 -4.81 2.80
C PRO A 34 15.36 -5.09 4.20
N ILE A 35 14.53 -6.15 4.28
CA ILE A 35 13.97 -6.57 5.55
C ILE A 35 15.02 -7.42 6.28
N PRO A 36 15.46 -7.03 7.49
CA PRO A 36 16.41 -7.82 8.26
C PRO A 36 15.77 -9.12 8.75
N GLU A 37 16.57 -10.17 8.92
CA GLU A 37 16.08 -11.47 9.45
C GLU A 37 15.44 -11.33 10.83
N LYS A 38 15.92 -10.40 11.62
CA LYS A 38 15.36 -10.07 12.95
C LYS A 38 15.10 -8.57 13.06
N VAL A 39 13.91 -8.21 13.54
CA VAL A 39 13.58 -6.80 13.83
C VAL A 39 14.57 -6.26 14.87
N PRO A 40 15.21 -5.11 14.65
CA PRO A 40 16.12 -4.50 15.60
C PRO A 40 15.46 -4.30 16.97
N ASP A 41 16.13 -4.70 18.03
CA ASP A 41 15.59 -4.62 19.42
C ASP A 41 15.19 -3.19 19.82
N LYS A 42 15.86 -2.19 19.26
CA LYS A 42 15.51 -0.77 19.46
C LYS A 42 14.11 -0.45 18.93
N LEU A 43 13.75 -0.97 17.75
CA LEU A 43 12.42 -0.74 17.16
C LEU A 43 11.34 -1.48 17.95
N VAL A 44 11.62 -2.70 18.40
CA VAL A 44 10.67 -3.47 19.24
C VAL A 44 10.41 -2.72 20.54
N LYS A 45 11.46 -2.27 21.24
CA LYS A 45 11.31 -1.49 22.49
C LYS A 45 10.53 -0.19 22.26
N LEU A 46 10.81 0.53 21.18
CA LEU A 46 10.10 1.76 20.85
C LEU A 46 8.61 1.50 20.59
N ALA A 47 8.28 0.48 19.79
CA ALA A 47 6.90 0.09 19.52
C ALA A 47 6.16 -0.27 20.82
N THR A 48 6.74 -1.13 21.66
CA THR A 48 6.13 -1.52 22.95
C THR A 48 5.92 -0.31 23.86
N MET A 49 6.87 0.62 23.90
CA MET A 49 6.74 1.83 24.71
C MET A 49 5.59 2.72 24.22
N ILE A 50 5.45 2.88 22.90
CA ILE A 50 4.36 3.65 22.27
C ILE A 50 3.02 2.99 22.55
N GLU A 51 2.92 1.67 22.34
CA GLU A 51 1.72 0.89 22.60
C GLU A 51 1.24 1.08 24.05
N GLN A 52 2.16 0.94 25.01
CA GLN A 52 1.83 1.07 26.43
C GLN A 52 1.49 2.51 26.82
N ARG A 53 2.25 3.49 26.33
CA ARG A 53 2.07 4.89 26.71
C ARG A 53 0.76 5.48 26.22
N TYR A 54 0.36 5.12 24.99
CA TYR A 54 -0.82 5.68 24.32
C TYR A 54 -1.99 4.70 24.24
N ASN A 55 -1.86 3.50 24.84
CA ASN A 55 -2.85 2.42 24.73
C ASN A 55 -3.22 2.09 23.29
N LEU A 56 -2.22 2.08 22.41
CA LEU A 56 -2.39 1.71 21.01
C LEU A 56 -2.20 0.21 20.82
N HIS A 57 -2.94 -0.37 19.91
CA HIS A 57 -2.73 -1.77 19.55
C HIS A 57 -3.01 -2.06 18.07
N ALA A 58 -2.29 -3.05 17.55
CA ALA A 58 -2.51 -3.54 16.21
C ALA A 58 -3.79 -4.38 16.18
N LYS A 59 -4.72 -4.03 15.30
CA LYS A 59 -5.97 -4.77 15.07
C LYS A 59 -5.89 -5.52 13.75
N LYS A 60 -6.14 -6.82 13.80
CA LYS A 60 -6.25 -7.64 12.60
C LYS A 60 -7.63 -7.40 11.96
N VAL A 61 -7.62 -6.95 10.70
CA VAL A 61 -8.84 -6.71 9.93
C VAL A 61 -9.33 -8.03 9.35
N THR A 62 -10.63 -8.27 9.45
CA THR A 62 -11.27 -9.46 8.90
C THR A 62 -12.21 -9.11 7.74
N PRO A 63 -12.56 -10.07 6.87
CA PRO A 63 -13.57 -9.85 5.84
C PRO A 63 -14.93 -9.41 6.38
N LYS A 64 -15.24 -9.76 7.65
CA LYS A 64 -16.46 -9.31 8.32
C LYS A 64 -16.42 -7.83 8.67
N ASP A 65 -15.27 -7.35 9.17
CA ASP A 65 -15.09 -5.94 9.50
C ASP A 65 -15.25 -5.06 8.25
N ILE A 66 -14.68 -5.51 7.14
CA ILE A 66 -14.81 -4.80 5.86
C ILE A 66 -16.26 -4.68 5.43
N ARG A 67 -17.04 -5.77 5.49
CA ARG A 67 -18.48 -5.75 5.16
C ARG A 67 -19.28 -4.84 6.09
N ASN A 68 -18.83 -4.67 7.32
CA ASN A 68 -19.44 -3.80 8.33
C ASN A 68 -19.01 -2.32 8.20
N GLY A 69 -18.48 -1.91 7.05
CA GLY A 69 -18.13 -0.52 6.77
C GLY A 69 -16.69 -0.11 7.17
N TYR A 70 -15.88 -1.05 7.66
CA TYR A 70 -14.52 -0.76 8.08
C TYR A 70 -13.63 -0.27 6.92
N ALA A 71 -13.88 -0.79 5.70
CA ALA A 71 -13.19 -0.35 4.51
C ALA A 71 -13.33 1.17 4.28
N ARG A 72 -14.55 1.72 4.47
CA ARG A 72 -14.79 3.16 4.32
C ARG A 72 -13.94 3.96 5.29
N LYS A 73 -13.87 3.55 6.56
CA LYS A 73 -13.02 4.20 7.58
C LYS A 73 -11.54 4.20 7.19
N LEU A 74 -11.06 3.12 6.57
CA LEU A 74 -9.67 3.06 6.07
C LEU A 74 -9.42 4.09 4.97
N PHE A 75 -10.35 4.27 4.04
CA PHE A 75 -10.24 5.28 2.98
C PHE A 75 -10.39 6.71 3.51
N GLU A 76 -11.18 6.94 4.55
CA GLU A 76 -11.26 8.23 5.25
C GLU A 76 -9.90 8.62 5.84
N ILE A 77 -9.17 7.66 6.43
CA ILE A 77 -7.80 7.89 6.92
C ILE A 77 -6.85 8.21 5.77
N ILE A 78 -6.96 7.49 4.65
CA ILE A 78 -6.15 7.79 3.47
C ILE A 78 -6.42 9.21 3.00
N ASN A 79 -7.67 9.61 2.87
CA ASN A 79 -8.03 10.98 2.50
C ASN A 79 -7.46 12.02 3.48
N ALA A 80 -7.53 11.74 4.79
CA ALA A 80 -7.03 12.65 5.82
C ALA A 80 -5.50 12.74 5.85
N THR A 81 -4.79 11.65 5.55
CA THR A 81 -3.32 11.60 5.65
C THR A 81 -2.60 11.94 4.34
N TYR A 82 -3.29 11.79 3.20
CA TYR A 82 -2.73 12.04 1.86
C TYR A 82 -3.18 13.37 1.26
N GLY A 83 -4.13 14.05 1.90
CA GLY A 83 -4.72 15.30 1.38
C GLY A 83 -3.70 16.37 1.00
N ASP A 84 -2.60 16.46 1.75
CA ASP A 84 -1.52 17.43 1.54
C ASP A 84 -0.38 16.90 0.64
N LEU A 85 -0.46 15.64 0.18
CA LEU A 85 0.56 15.09 -0.70
C LEU A 85 0.41 15.62 -2.12
N TYR A 86 1.54 15.97 -2.72
CA TYR A 86 1.59 16.44 -4.10
C TYR A 86 0.88 15.49 -5.06
N GLY A 87 -0.04 16.03 -5.86
CA GLY A 87 -0.78 15.27 -6.86
C GLY A 87 -1.86 14.33 -6.33
N PHE A 88 -2.10 14.29 -5.01
CA PHE A 88 -3.20 13.52 -4.44
C PHE A 88 -4.53 14.27 -4.64
N VAL A 89 -5.55 13.53 -5.04
CA VAL A 89 -6.93 14.02 -5.12
C VAL A 89 -7.78 13.22 -4.15
N THR A 90 -8.46 13.92 -3.26
CA THR A 90 -9.36 13.30 -2.28
C THR A 90 -10.41 12.41 -2.96
N LEU A 91 -10.51 11.18 -2.49
CA LEU A 91 -11.44 10.21 -3.02
C LEU A 91 -12.87 10.53 -2.57
N THR A 92 -13.78 10.56 -3.53
CA THR A 92 -15.22 10.69 -3.26
C THR A 92 -15.79 9.37 -2.74
N ASP A 93 -16.93 9.43 -2.05
CA ASP A 93 -17.62 8.23 -1.55
C ASP A 93 -17.91 7.21 -2.65
N HIS A 94 -18.28 7.67 -3.83
CA HIS A 94 -18.53 6.80 -4.98
C HIS A 94 -17.24 6.06 -5.44
N GLN A 95 -16.11 6.76 -5.49
CA GLN A 95 -14.81 6.16 -5.82
C GLN A 95 -14.38 5.17 -4.73
N ILE A 96 -14.57 5.50 -3.45
CA ILE A 96 -14.29 4.60 -2.32
C ILE A 96 -15.08 3.30 -2.49
N ASP A 97 -16.38 3.38 -2.74
CA ASP A 97 -17.24 2.20 -2.94
C ASP A 97 -16.81 1.36 -4.15
N GLN A 98 -16.37 2.00 -5.22
CA GLN A 98 -15.81 1.29 -6.39
C GLN A 98 -14.49 0.59 -6.06
N TYR A 99 -13.57 1.26 -5.37
CA TYR A 99 -12.29 0.69 -4.98
C TYR A 99 -12.45 -0.47 -4.00
N VAL A 100 -13.34 -0.34 -3.03
CA VAL A 100 -13.67 -1.44 -2.12
C VAL A 100 -14.14 -2.67 -2.89
N LYS A 101 -15.08 -2.51 -3.84
CA LYS A 101 -15.59 -3.62 -4.66
C LYS A 101 -14.51 -4.24 -5.55
N MET A 102 -13.62 -3.42 -6.10
CA MET A 102 -12.59 -3.85 -7.04
C MET A 102 -11.44 -4.58 -6.34
N PHE A 103 -10.94 -4.03 -5.25
CA PHE A 103 -9.73 -4.52 -4.61
C PHE A 103 -9.98 -5.54 -3.50
N LEU A 104 -11.14 -5.49 -2.83
CA LEU A 104 -11.45 -6.39 -1.73
C LEU A 104 -11.23 -7.89 -2.03
N PRO A 105 -11.60 -8.41 -3.22
CA PRO A 105 -11.38 -9.83 -3.53
C PRO A 105 -9.90 -10.22 -3.67
N ALA A 106 -9.02 -9.24 -3.89
CA ALA A 106 -7.58 -9.45 -4.09
C ALA A 106 -6.73 -9.13 -2.85
N VAL A 107 -7.32 -8.56 -1.81
CA VAL A 107 -6.62 -8.20 -0.57
C VAL A 107 -6.30 -9.43 0.24
N ASP A 108 -5.04 -9.58 0.61
CA ASP A 108 -4.61 -10.49 1.65
C ASP A 108 -4.67 -9.75 3.01
N PHE A 109 -5.62 -10.14 3.86
CA PHE A 109 -5.83 -9.49 5.15
C PHE A 109 -4.69 -9.69 6.14
N ASP A 110 -3.85 -10.69 5.94
CA ASP A 110 -2.64 -10.88 6.74
C ASP A 110 -1.57 -9.80 6.45
N LEU A 111 -1.70 -9.11 5.32
CA LEU A 111 -0.84 -8.01 4.89
C LEU A 111 -1.43 -6.62 5.12
N VAL A 112 -2.58 -6.54 5.81
CA VAL A 112 -3.21 -5.28 6.22
C VAL A 112 -3.01 -5.09 7.72
N THR A 113 -2.32 -4.03 8.09
CA THR A 113 -2.12 -3.64 9.49
C THR A 113 -2.91 -2.38 9.78
N VAL A 114 -3.67 -2.40 10.87
CA VAL A 114 -4.42 -1.26 11.37
C VAL A 114 -4.03 -1.02 12.81
N ILE A 115 -3.75 0.23 13.16
CA ILE A 115 -3.47 0.65 14.54
C ILE A 115 -4.70 1.40 15.06
N VAL A 116 -5.13 1.01 16.24
CA VAL A 116 -6.30 1.61 16.90
C VAL A 116 -5.93 2.18 18.27
N ASP A 117 -6.66 3.20 18.68
CA ASP A 117 -6.56 3.83 20.00
C ASP A 117 -7.57 3.18 20.96
N GLY A 118 -7.08 2.39 21.90
CA GLY A 118 -7.91 1.73 22.91
C GLY A 118 -8.53 2.68 23.94
N ASN A 119 -8.10 3.93 24.03
CA ASN A 119 -8.72 4.94 24.87
C ASN A 119 -9.94 5.60 24.22
N ASN A 120 -10.12 5.41 22.90
CA ASN A 120 -11.10 6.12 22.09
C ASN A 120 -11.92 5.14 21.23
N ASP A 121 -12.56 4.17 21.87
CA ASP A 121 -13.46 3.17 21.26
C ASP A 121 -12.86 2.51 19.99
N ASP A 122 -11.60 2.09 20.09
CA ASP A 122 -10.83 1.48 18.99
C ASP A 122 -10.85 2.35 17.71
N ARG A 123 -10.79 3.67 17.87
CA ARG A 123 -10.65 4.58 16.73
C ARG A 123 -9.40 4.24 15.95
N ILE A 124 -9.54 4.10 14.65
CA ILE A 124 -8.40 3.86 13.76
C ILE A 124 -7.55 5.13 13.67
N ILE A 125 -6.25 5.00 13.95
CA ILE A 125 -5.29 6.10 13.88
C ILE A 125 -4.19 5.85 12.85
N GLY A 126 -4.00 4.60 12.44
CA GLY A 126 -2.99 4.26 11.46
C GLY A 126 -3.39 3.05 10.64
N ILE A 127 -2.90 3.04 9.40
CA ILE A 127 -3.13 1.98 8.43
C ILE A 127 -1.86 1.73 7.64
N ALA A 128 -1.56 0.46 7.37
CA ALA A 128 -0.57 0.04 6.39
C ALA A 128 -1.14 -1.10 5.55
N ILE A 129 -1.12 -0.93 4.23
CA ILE A 129 -1.56 -1.95 3.27
C ILE A 129 -0.35 -2.34 2.43
N THR A 130 0.01 -3.60 2.51
CA THR A 130 1.05 -4.20 1.69
C THR A 130 0.46 -5.26 0.78
N ILE A 131 1.12 -5.50 -0.34
CA ILE A 131 0.75 -6.56 -1.28
C ILE A 131 1.99 -7.40 -1.62
N PRO A 132 1.82 -8.69 -1.93
CA PRO A 132 2.93 -9.50 -2.44
C PRO A 132 3.49 -8.88 -3.71
N SER A 133 4.81 -8.70 -3.80
CA SER A 133 5.40 -8.17 -5.02
C SER A 133 5.23 -9.14 -6.18
N LEU A 134 4.55 -8.71 -7.24
CA LEU A 134 4.33 -9.49 -8.45
C LEU A 134 5.40 -9.26 -9.52
N ALA A 135 6.37 -8.37 -9.29
CA ALA A 135 7.36 -7.98 -10.26
C ALA A 135 8.13 -9.18 -10.85
N LYS A 136 8.60 -10.10 -10.01
CA LYS A 136 9.29 -11.32 -10.47
C LYS A 136 8.37 -12.30 -11.20
N ALA A 137 7.12 -12.41 -10.79
CA ALA A 137 6.15 -13.27 -11.45
C ALA A 137 5.80 -12.73 -12.84
N LEU A 138 5.53 -11.43 -12.95
CA LEU A 138 5.25 -10.76 -14.21
C LEU A 138 6.44 -10.79 -15.18
N LYS A 139 7.67 -10.67 -14.67
CA LYS A 139 8.87 -10.80 -15.48
C LYS A 139 9.03 -12.20 -16.13
N LYS A 140 8.46 -13.24 -15.51
CA LYS A 140 8.42 -14.60 -16.06
C LYS A 140 7.29 -14.79 -17.10
N CYS A 141 6.34 -13.87 -17.16
CA CYS A 141 5.31 -13.87 -18.18
C CYS A 141 5.91 -13.42 -19.51
N HIS A 142 5.82 -14.25 -20.55
CA HIS A 142 6.38 -13.94 -21.86
C HIS A 142 5.78 -12.65 -22.44
N ARG A 143 6.55 -11.57 -22.49
CA ARG A 143 6.14 -10.23 -22.95
C ARG A 143 4.89 -9.70 -22.21
N GLY A 144 4.73 -10.01 -20.92
CA GLY A 144 3.57 -9.62 -20.10
C GLY A 144 2.27 -10.39 -20.38
N ARG A 145 2.32 -11.44 -21.22
CA ARG A 145 1.12 -12.23 -21.55
C ARG A 145 0.81 -13.22 -20.42
N LEU A 146 -0.41 -13.18 -19.91
CA LEU A 146 -0.88 -14.12 -18.89
C LEU A 146 -1.20 -15.51 -19.48
N PHE A 147 -1.64 -15.57 -20.74
CA PHE A 147 -1.96 -16.84 -21.42
C PHE A 147 -0.85 -17.23 -22.42
N PRO A 148 -0.55 -18.54 -22.58
CA PRO A 148 -1.22 -19.67 -21.92
C PRO A 148 -0.72 -19.99 -20.50
N PHE A 149 0.49 -19.64 -20.08
CA PHE A 149 1.09 -20.11 -18.80
C PHE A 149 1.49 -18.99 -17.83
N GLY A 150 1.47 -17.72 -18.25
CA GLY A 150 1.86 -16.59 -17.41
C GLY A 150 1.01 -16.46 -16.14
N TRP A 151 -0.31 -16.72 -16.23
CA TRP A 151 -1.23 -16.70 -15.10
C TRP A 151 -0.80 -17.62 -13.94
N TRP A 152 -0.15 -18.74 -14.24
CA TRP A 152 0.34 -19.65 -13.22
C TRP A 152 1.43 -19.04 -12.33
N HIS A 153 2.34 -18.25 -12.93
CA HIS A 153 3.37 -17.54 -12.17
C HIS A 153 2.76 -16.50 -11.25
N VAL A 154 1.75 -15.77 -11.71
CA VAL A 154 1.03 -14.77 -10.91
C VAL A 154 0.23 -15.45 -9.80
N LEU A 155 -0.54 -16.49 -10.12
CA LEU A 155 -1.32 -17.24 -9.14
C LEU A 155 -0.43 -17.82 -8.03
N ARG A 156 0.73 -18.36 -8.40
CA ARG A 156 1.69 -18.91 -7.45
C ARG A 156 2.28 -17.83 -6.54
N ALA A 157 2.53 -16.64 -7.06
CA ALA A 157 3.01 -15.51 -6.26
C ALA A 157 1.95 -15.03 -5.26
N VAL A 158 0.70 -14.92 -5.69
CA VAL A 158 -0.41 -14.44 -4.85
C VAL A 158 -0.85 -15.46 -3.80
N LYS A 159 -1.16 -16.71 -4.22
CA LYS A 159 -1.75 -17.71 -3.31
C LYS A 159 -0.75 -18.47 -2.43
N PHE A 160 0.46 -18.67 -2.91
CA PHE A 160 1.42 -19.48 -2.17
C PHE A 160 2.52 -18.68 -1.48
N GLY A 161 2.38 -17.33 -1.47
CA GLY A 161 3.29 -16.43 -0.75
C GLY A 161 4.77 -16.57 -1.15
N LYS A 162 5.06 -17.15 -2.33
CA LYS A 162 6.44 -17.38 -2.81
C LYS A 162 6.99 -16.14 -3.51
N THR A 163 6.88 -15.00 -2.84
CA THR A 163 7.52 -13.76 -3.27
C THR A 163 8.66 -13.44 -2.31
N GLU A 164 9.73 -12.87 -2.83
CA GLU A 164 10.89 -12.46 -2.03
C GLU A 164 10.73 -11.04 -1.47
N GLY A 165 9.57 -10.42 -1.67
CA GLY A 165 9.33 -9.06 -1.22
C GLY A 165 7.84 -8.71 -1.23
N VAL A 166 7.54 -7.63 -0.53
CA VAL A 166 6.21 -7.02 -0.50
C VAL A 166 6.33 -5.58 -0.98
N ASP A 167 5.32 -5.11 -1.66
CA ASP A 167 5.20 -3.72 -2.05
C ASP A 167 4.33 -3.01 -1.01
N LEU A 168 4.87 -1.99 -0.33
CA LEU A 168 4.11 -1.13 0.57
C LEU A 168 3.27 -0.19 -0.29
N LEU A 169 1.97 -0.48 -0.37
CA LEU A 169 1.07 0.23 -1.27
C LEU A 169 0.57 1.54 -0.65
N LEU A 170 0.07 1.46 0.58
CA LEU A 170 -0.47 2.60 1.31
C LEU A 170 -0.02 2.54 2.77
N ILE A 171 0.37 3.68 3.31
CA ILE A 171 0.64 3.86 4.73
C ILE A 171 0.15 5.24 5.13
N GLY A 172 -0.66 5.33 6.18
CA GLY A 172 -1.15 6.58 6.71
C GLY A 172 -1.26 6.51 8.22
N VAL A 173 -0.89 7.60 8.89
CA VAL A 173 -1.04 7.79 10.33
C VAL A 173 -1.66 9.16 10.52
N LEU A 174 -2.75 9.24 11.28
CA LEU A 174 -3.40 10.52 11.56
C LEU A 174 -2.44 11.42 12.35
N PRO A 175 -2.34 12.69 11.99
CA PRO A 175 -1.65 13.66 12.85
C PRO A 175 -2.45 13.82 14.15
N GLU A 176 -1.77 13.81 15.29
CA GLU A 176 -2.34 14.19 16.59
C GLU A 176 -2.23 15.68 16.83
#